data_710c17ef611645d9a05b7b74d45a4d05
#
_entry.id   710c17ef611645d9a05b7b74d45a4d05
#
_cell.length_a   1.000
_cell.length_b   1.000
_cell.length_c   1.000
_cell.angle_alpha   90.00
_cell.angle_beta   90.00
_cell.angle_gamma   90.00
#
_symmetry.space_group_name_H-M   'P 1'
#
loop_
_entity.id
_entity.type
_entity.pdbx_description
1 polymer ?
#
loop_
_entity_poly.entity_id
_entity_poly.type
_entity_poly.pdbx_seq_one_letter_code
_entity_poly.pdbx_strand_id
1 'polypeptide(L)'
;MKINELKFNCDGLIPAIVTDFYTKKVLMLAYMNEESLKISMEEGKTCFFSRSRQKLWIKGETSGNFQHIQSIKTDCDRDTLLVSVIKDGPACHTGSESCFTEDIWNAGENSDFSVEALYELIRGRKVNKKEGSYTTYLFDKGLDKILKKVGEESTEVIIAAKDSDKGETVYEIADLMYHVLVLMVEAGIDIKDIMCELQKRHVIDHKVKQEKSVAEINN
;
A
#
# COMPACT_ATOMS: atom_id res chain seq x y z
N MET A 1 -14.55 -17.26 14.92
CA MET A 1 -13.54 -17.55 15.95
C MET A 1 -13.78 -16.62 17.13
N LYS A 2 -13.65 -17.09 18.35
CA LYS A 2 -13.89 -16.30 19.57
C LYS A 2 -12.53 -15.88 20.18
N ILE A 3 -12.49 -14.74 20.87
CA ILE A 3 -11.26 -14.21 21.51
C ILE A 3 -10.67 -15.22 22.51
N ASN A 4 -11.50 -15.99 23.19
CA ASN A 4 -11.09 -17.03 24.14
C ASN A 4 -10.35 -18.23 23.50
N GLU A 5 -10.27 -18.30 22.18
CA GLU A 5 -9.49 -19.30 21.47
C GLU A 5 -8.05 -18.85 21.19
N LEU A 6 -7.76 -17.57 21.44
CA LEU A 6 -6.40 -17.00 21.27
C LEU A 6 -5.50 -17.40 22.44
N LYS A 7 -4.22 -17.56 22.16
CA LYS A 7 -3.19 -17.89 23.15
C LYS A 7 -2.40 -16.65 23.52
N PHE A 8 -2.78 -16.03 24.61
CA PHE A 8 -1.98 -14.97 25.22
C PHE A 8 -0.79 -15.56 25.97
N ASN A 9 0.31 -14.83 26.03
CA ASN A 9 1.49 -15.21 26.80
C ASN A 9 1.22 -15.17 28.32
N CYS A 10 2.24 -15.49 29.15
CA CYS A 10 2.12 -15.48 30.61
C CYS A 10 1.76 -14.11 31.19
N ASP A 11 2.01 -13.01 30.49
CA ASP A 11 1.65 -11.65 30.88
C ASP A 11 0.25 -11.25 30.40
N GLY A 12 -0.49 -12.16 29.76
CA GLY A 12 -1.80 -11.89 29.17
C GLY A 12 -1.73 -11.05 27.90
N LEU A 13 -0.59 -11.09 27.19
CA LEU A 13 -0.34 -10.31 25.98
C LEU A 13 -0.21 -11.19 24.74
N ILE A 14 -0.66 -10.66 23.60
CA ILE A 14 -0.47 -11.24 22.28
C ILE A 14 0.19 -10.21 21.36
N PRO A 15 1.24 -10.56 20.58
CA PRO A 15 1.83 -9.66 19.62
C PRO A 15 0.85 -9.39 18.47
N ALA A 16 0.83 -8.15 17.99
CA ALA A 16 0.01 -7.69 16.88
C ALA A 16 0.91 -7.03 15.82
N ILE A 17 1.06 -7.69 14.69
CA ILE A 17 1.74 -7.17 13.51
C ILE A 17 0.72 -6.33 12.76
N VAL A 18 1.02 -5.04 12.58
CA VAL A 18 0.14 -4.10 11.88
C VAL A 18 0.66 -3.89 10.47
N THR A 19 -0.23 -4.04 9.48
CA THR A 19 0.08 -3.86 8.06
C THR A 19 -0.85 -2.83 7.42
N ASP A 20 -0.34 -2.09 6.46
CA ASP A 20 -1.17 -1.23 5.61
C ASP A 20 -2.09 -2.08 4.74
N PHE A 21 -3.37 -1.68 4.67
CA PHE A 21 -4.39 -2.45 3.95
C PHE A 21 -4.13 -2.51 2.45
N TYR A 22 -3.64 -1.44 1.84
CA TYR A 22 -3.43 -1.34 0.40
C TYR A 22 -2.07 -1.90 -0.03
N THR A 23 -1.00 -1.43 0.59
CA THR A 23 0.38 -1.78 0.20
C THR A 23 0.86 -3.09 0.82
N LYS A 24 0.18 -3.61 1.85
CA LYS A 24 0.59 -4.76 2.67
C LYS A 24 1.90 -4.55 3.42
N LYS A 25 2.49 -3.36 3.37
CA LYS A 25 3.71 -3.02 4.11
C LYS A 25 3.49 -3.20 5.60
N VAL A 26 4.47 -3.81 6.27
CA VAL A 26 4.48 -3.90 7.74
C VAL A 26 4.73 -2.51 8.31
N LEU A 27 3.82 -2.02 9.14
CA LEU A 27 3.87 -0.69 9.72
C LEU A 27 4.55 -0.67 11.09
N MET A 28 4.17 -1.60 11.95
CA MET A 28 4.66 -1.71 13.33
C MET A 28 4.32 -3.06 13.94
N LEU A 29 4.96 -3.36 15.06
CA LEU A 29 4.55 -4.41 16.00
C LEU A 29 4.23 -3.76 17.35
N ALA A 30 3.10 -4.15 17.93
CA ALA A 30 2.69 -3.78 19.27
C ALA A 30 2.08 -4.98 19.99
N TYR A 31 1.65 -4.81 21.23
CA TYR A 31 1.04 -5.87 22.03
C TYR A 31 -0.40 -5.50 22.37
N MET A 32 -1.26 -6.50 22.36
CA MET A 32 -2.64 -6.40 22.80
C MET A 32 -2.88 -7.34 23.98
N ASN A 33 -3.72 -6.94 24.92
CA ASN A 33 -4.37 -7.83 25.86
C ASN A 33 -5.83 -8.05 25.42
N GLU A 34 -6.57 -8.89 26.13
CA GLU A 34 -7.97 -9.18 25.78
C GLU A 34 -8.83 -7.93 25.75
N GLU A 35 -8.62 -6.98 26.68
CA GLU A 35 -9.35 -5.72 26.76
C GLU A 35 -9.07 -4.81 25.57
N SER A 36 -7.79 -4.59 25.24
CA SER A 36 -7.41 -3.75 24.08
C SER A 36 -7.90 -4.32 22.76
N LEU A 37 -7.94 -5.65 22.63
CA LEU A 37 -8.48 -6.32 21.45
C LEU A 37 -9.99 -6.10 21.33
N LYS A 38 -10.74 -6.19 22.42
CA LYS A 38 -12.19 -5.88 22.45
C LYS A 38 -12.46 -4.45 22.04
N ILE A 39 -11.75 -3.48 22.66
CA ILE A 39 -11.86 -2.06 22.31
C ILE A 39 -11.53 -1.84 20.82
N SER A 40 -10.47 -2.48 20.32
CA SER A 40 -10.10 -2.37 18.91
C SER A 40 -11.21 -2.84 17.97
N MET A 41 -11.91 -3.91 18.32
CA MET A 41 -13.01 -4.46 17.51
C MET A 41 -14.27 -3.58 17.61
N GLU A 42 -14.54 -2.98 18.77
CA GLU A 42 -15.70 -2.12 19.01
C GLU A 42 -15.52 -0.74 18.36
N GLU A 43 -14.36 -0.14 18.52
CA GLU A 43 -14.06 1.21 18.00
C GLU A 43 -13.65 1.22 16.52
N GLY A 44 -13.28 0.06 15.95
CA GLY A 44 -12.71 -0.03 14.61
C GLY A 44 -11.34 0.62 14.48
N LYS A 45 -10.68 0.95 15.58
CA LYS A 45 -9.34 1.56 15.64
C LYS A 45 -8.40 0.72 16.49
N THR A 46 -7.10 0.73 16.17
CA THR A 46 -6.13 -0.05 16.95
C THR A 46 -5.95 0.52 18.35
N CYS A 47 -6.25 -0.31 19.35
CA CYS A 47 -5.95 -0.11 20.75
C CYS A 47 -4.91 -1.14 21.18
N PHE A 48 -3.85 -0.72 21.84
CA PHE A 48 -2.73 -1.56 22.26
C PHE A 48 -2.52 -1.49 23.75
N PHE A 49 -1.77 -2.46 24.29
CA PHE A 49 -1.27 -2.44 25.67
C PHE A 49 0.21 -2.04 25.69
N SER A 50 0.51 -0.96 26.38
CA SER A 50 1.91 -0.49 26.57
C SER A 50 2.56 -1.28 27.69
N ARG A 51 3.55 -2.12 27.36
CA ARG A 51 4.32 -2.90 28.34
C ARG A 51 5.09 -2.04 29.33
N SER A 52 5.64 -0.90 28.88
CA SER A 52 6.42 0.01 29.74
C SER A 52 5.53 0.88 30.63
N ARG A 53 4.36 1.31 30.15
CA ARG A 53 3.44 2.18 30.88
C ARG A 53 2.34 1.43 31.61
N GLN A 54 2.20 0.13 31.36
CA GLN A 54 1.18 -0.77 31.93
C GLN A 54 -0.25 -0.21 31.76
N LYS A 55 -0.55 0.34 30.57
CA LYS A 55 -1.86 0.91 30.27
C LYS A 55 -2.23 0.77 28.79
N LEU A 56 -3.51 0.85 28.53
CA LEU A 56 -4.04 0.90 27.17
C LEU A 56 -3.73 2.23 26.49
N TRP A 57 -3.65 2.22 25.18
CA TRP A 57 -3.52 3.41 24.35
C TRP A 57 -4.08 3.16 22.93
N ILE A 58 -4.81 4.13 22.40
CA ILE A 58 -5.30 4.09 21.02
C ILE A 58 -4.25 4.75 20.13
N LYS A 59 -3.85 4.05 19.08
CA LYS A 59 -2.90 4.62 18.12
C LYS A 59 -3.51 5.84 17.44
N GLY A 60 -2.83 6.96 17.55
CA GLY A 60 -3.29 8.24 17.01
C GLY A 60 -3.96 9.15 18.03
N GLU A 61 -4.23 8.72 19.25
CA GLU A 61 -4.91 9.55 20.28
C GLU A 61 -4.21 10.90 20.55
N THR A 62 -2.89 10.98 20.37
CA THR A 62 -2.11 12.22 20.57
C THR A 62 -1.75 12.89 19.25
N SER A 63 -1.44 12.11 18.20
CA SER A 63 -0.91 12.62 16.93
C SER A 63 -1.96 12.89 15.87
N GLY A 64 -3.20 12.39 16.05
CA GLY A 64 -4.23 12.37 15.01
C GLY A 64 -4.05 11.26 13.96
N ASN A 65 -2.92 10.57 13.95
CA ASN A 65 -2.64 9.51 12.97
C ASN A 65 -3.25 8.18 13.43
N PHE A 66 -4.57 8.06 13.30
CA PHE A 66 -5.29 6.85 13.65
C PHE A 66 -5.03 5.71 12.66
N GLN A 67 -5.32 4.49 13.11
CA GLN A 67 -5.27 3.27 12.30
C GLN A 67 -6.64 2.61 12.34
N HIS A 68 -7.36 2.67 11.21
CA HIS A 68 -8.72 2.14 11.04
C HIS A 68 -8.64 0.67 10.61
N ILE A 69 -9.14 -0.23 11.44
CA ILE A 69 -9.01 -1.67 11.23
C ILE A 69 -9.89 -2.13 10.07
N GLN A 70 -9.32 -2.87 9.15
CA GLN A 70 -10.02 -3.54 8.05
C GLN A 70 -10.16 -5.03 8.30
N SER A 71 -9.20 -5.65 8.97
CA SER A 71 -9.29 -7.04 9.40
C SER A 71 -8.31 -7.35 10.53
N ILE A 72 -8.68 -8.31 11.37
CA ILE A 72 -7.82 -8.93 12.37
C ILE A 72 -7.80 -10.42 12.06
N LYS A 73 -6.64 -11.00 11.86
CA LYS A 73 -6.42 -12.43 11.64
C LYS A 73 -5.47 -12.95 12.72
N THR A 74 -5.56 -14.22 13.03
CA THR A 74 -4.56 -14.92 13.84
C THR A 74 -3.79 -15.89 12.95
N ASP A 75 -2.58 -16.26 13.37
CA ASP A 75 -1.79 -17.31 12.77
C ASP A 75 -2.33 -18.73 13.09
N CYS A 76 -1.60 -19.76 12.67
CA CYS A 76 -2.07 -21.15 12.75
C CYS A 76 -2.12 -21.68 14.18
N ASP A 77 -1.25 -21.21 15.07
CA ASP A 77 -1.17 -21.63 16.47
C ASP A 77 -1.82 -20.62 17.45
N ARG A 78 -2.37 -19.52 16.91
CA ARG A 78 -3.23 -18.55 17.59
C ARG A 78 -2.54 -17.73 18.67
N ASP A 79 -1.25 -17.50 18.53
CA ASP A 79 -0.43 -16.72 19.47
C ASP A 79 0.07 -15.40 18.90
N THR A 80 -0.30 -15.05 17.65
CA THR A 80 0.06 -13.80 16.97
C THR A 80 -1.14 -13.26 16.18
N LEU A 81 -1.30 -11.93 16.19
CA LEU A 81 -2.33 -11.23 15.41
C LEU A 81 -1.70 -10.51 14.21
N LEU A 82 -2.36 -10.60 13.05
CA LEU A 82 -2.13 -9.76 11.89
C LEU A 82 -3.29 -8.78 11.76
N VAL A 83 -3.00 -7.49 11.95
CA VAL A 83 -3.99 -6.41 11.93
C VAL A 83 -3.76 -5.57 10.68
N SER A 84 -4.71 -5.60 9.75
CA SER A 84 -4.67 -4.80 8.53
C SER A 84 -5.45 -3.50 8.73
N VAL A 85 -4.82 -2.35 8.43
CA VAL A 85 -5.39 -1.04 8.74
C VAL A 85 -5.28 -0.06 7.56
N ILE A 86 -6.22 0.88 7.48
CA ILE A 86 -6.07 2.14 6.75
C ILE A 86 -5.61 3.19 7.76
N LYS A 87 -4.51 3.90 7.46
CA LYS A 87 -3.92 4.89 8.37
C LYS A 87 -4.17 6.32 7.89
N ASP A 88 -4.38 7.25 8.82
CA ASP A 88 -4.57 8.68 8.51
C ASP A 88 -3.23 9.42 8.27
N GLY A 89 -2.10 8.80 8.65
CA GLY A 89 -0.77 9.38 8.51
C GLY A 89 0.33 8.39 8.86
N PRO A 90 1.57 8.85 9.06
CA PRO A 90 2.72 8.03 9.39
C PRO A 90 2.48 7.13 10.61
N ALA A 91 2.90 5.86 10.51
CA ALA A 91 2.72 4.92 11.61
C ALA A 91 3.72 5.17 12.75
N CYS A 92 4.93 5.62 12.43
CA CYS A 92 5.98 5.87 13.41
C CYS A 92 5.87 7.27 14.04
N HIS A 93 6.23 7.38 15.32
CA HIS A 93 6.30 8.67 16.03
C HIS A 93 7.42 9.59 15.51
N THR A 94 8.38 9.05 14.76
CA THR A 94 9.44 9.82 14.08
C THR A 94 8.98 10.45 12.77
N GLY A 95 7.73 10.20 12.34
CA GLY A 95 7.20 10.64 11.05
C GLY A 95 7.43 9.65 9.90
N SER A 96 8.05 8.50 10.15
CA SER A 96 8.26 7.47 9.14
C SER A 96 6.98 6.66 8.90
N GLU A 97 6.80 6.19 7.67
CA GLU A 97 5.66 5.33 7.27
C GLU A 97 5.58 4.03 8.05
N SER A 98 6.73 3.47 8.44
CA SER A 98 6.89 2.24 9.19
C SER A 98 7.85 2.44 10.36
N CYS A 99 7.72 1.61 11.40
CA CYS A 99 8.70 1.54 12.49
C CYS A 99 9.97 0.74 12.11
N PHE A 100 9.93 0.00 11.00
CA PHE A 100 11.06 -0.80 10.52
C PHE A 100 11.85 0.03 9.50
N THR A 101 12.83 0.80 9.99
CA THR A 101 13.59 1.79 9.20
C THR A 101 15.06 1.47 9.06
N GLU A 102 15.57 0.47 9.78
CA GLU A 102 16.99 0.12 9.79
C GLU A 102 17.18 -1.36 9.47
N ASP A 103 18.06 -1.66 8.51
CA ASP A 103 18.44 -3.02 8.17
C ASP A 103 19.50 -3.53 9.16
N ILE A 104 19.26 -4.68 9.76
CA ILE A 104 20.28 -5.44 10.48
C ILE A 104 21.11 -6.27 9.49
N TRP A 105 20.46 -6.76 8.45
CA TRP A 105 21.06 -7.53 7.37
C TRP A 105 20.25 -7.33 6.08
N ASN A 106 20.92 -7.24 4.94
CA ASN A 106 20.29 -7.07 3.64
C ASN A 106 21.03 -7.94 2.62
N ALA A 107 20.30 -8.66 1.78
CA ALA A 107 20.86 -9.58 0.78
C ALA A 107 21.45 -8.85 -0.46
N GLY A 108 21.28 -7.54 -0.58
CA GLY A 108 21.78 -6.72 -1.69
C GLY A 108 20.81 -5.61 -2.10
N GLU A 109 21.22 -4.82 -3.09
CA GLU A 109 20.57 -3.56 -3.48
C GLU A 109 19.09 -3.67 -3.91
N ASN A 110 18.60 -4.86 -4.26
CA ASN A 110 17.24 -5.08 -4.76
C ASN A 110 16.31 -5.78 -3.78
N SER A 111 16.71 -5.96 -2.51
CA SER A 111 15.90 -6.69 -1.52
C SER A 111 14.56 -6.02 -1.20
N ASP A 112 14.48 -4.71 -1.36
CA ASP A 112 13.31 -3.89 -1.04
C ASP A 112 12.55 -3.38 -2.28
N PHE A 113 12.82 -3.97 -3.46
CA PHE A 113 12.11 -3.55 -4.67
C PHE A 113 10.61 -3.85 -4.56
N SER A 114 9.80 -2.84 -4.76
CA SER A 114 8.35 -2.94 -4.91
C SER A 114 7.84 -1.87 -5.88
N VAL A 115 6.62 -2.03 -6.36
CA VAL A 115 5.98 -1.03 -7.24
C VAL A 115 5.83 0.31 -6.49
N GLU A 116 5.55 0.27 -5.20
CA GLU A 116 5.46 1.44 -4.33
C GLU A 116 6.83 2.14 -4.20
N ALA A 117 7.91 1.38 -4.01
CA ALA A 117 9.27 1.94 -3.94
C ALA A 117 9.65 2.60 -5.27
N LEU A 118 9.31 1.98 -6.40
CA LEU A 118 9.51 2.57 -7.73
C LEU A 118 8.68 3.85 -7.91
N TYR A 119 7.41 3.86 -7.50
CA TYR A 119 6.55 5.05 -7.54
C TYR A 119 7.14 6.20 -6.73
N GLU A 120 7.60 5.94 -5.51
CA GLU A 120 8.25 6.96 -4.66
C GLU A 120 9.56 7.49 -5.27
N LEU A 121 10.35 6.61 -5.89
CA LEU A 121 11.54 7.03 -6.64
C LEU A 121 11.18 7.97 -7.79
N ILE A 122 10.16 7.63 -8.58
CA ILE A 122 9.66 8.45 -9.69
C ILE A 122 9.15 9.79 -9.15
N ARG A 123 8.36 9.80 -8.08
CA ARG A 123 7.86 11.00 -7.41
C ARG A 123 9.00 11.88 -6.92
N GLY A 124 10.01 11.29 -6.32
CA GLY A 124 11.23 11.98 -5.90
C GLY A 124 11.97 12.65 -7.07
N ARG A 125 11.97 12.04 -8.27
CA ARG A 125 12.60 12.61 -9.48
C ARG A 125 11.87 13.82 -10.05
N LYS A 126 10.55 13.92 -9.83
CA LYS A 126 9.78 15.12 -10.21
C LYS A 126 10.19 16.33 -9.39
N VAL A 127 10.43 16.15 -8.08
CA VAL A 127 10.81 17.22 -7.15
C VAL A 127 12.33 17.49 -7.20
N ASN A 128 13.12 16.43 -7.11
CA ASN A 128 14.58 16.48 -7.07
C ASN A 128 15.13 15.96 -8.40
N LYS A 129 15.20 16.85 -9.38
CA LYS A 129 15.69 16.54 -10.71
C LYS A 129 17.14 16.03 -10.66
N LYS A 130 17.42 14.96 -11.41
CA LYS A 130 18.76 14.39 -11.54
C LYS A 130 19.18 14.48 -13.00
N GLU A 131 20.34 15.10 -13.25
CA GLU A 131 20.93 15.18 -14.59
C GLU A 131 21.16 13.78 -15.17
N GLY A 132 20.86 13.60 -16.45
CA GLY A 132 20.97 12.31 -17.16
C GLY A 132 19.87 11.30 -16.82
N SER A 133 18.91 11.62 -15.93
CA SER A 133 17.79 10.73 -15.59
C SER A 133 16.71 10.78 -16.67
N TYR A 134 16.33 9.61 -17.19
CA TYR A 134 15.21 9.48 -18.12
C TYR A 134 13.88 9.92 -17.51
N THR A 135 13.65 9.62 -16.23
CA THR A 135 12.46 10.08 -15.51
C THR A 135 12.38 11.61 -15.46
N THR A 136 13.51 12.28 -15.15
CA THR A 136 13.61 13.74 -15.16
C THR A 136 13.30 14.29 -16.55
N TYR A 137 13.85 13.68 -17.60
CA TYR A 137 13.59 14.06 -18.99
C TYR A 137 12.10 13.98 -19.34
N LEU A 138 11.39 12.93 -18.90
CA LEU A 138 9.95 12.79 -19.17
C LEU A 138 9.15 13.94 -18.51
N PHE A 139 9.43 14.26 -17.26
CA PHE A 139 8.79 15.40 -16.57
C PHE A 139 9.13 16.75 -17.21
N ASP A 140 10.36 16.94 -17.67
CA ASP A 140 10.77 18.16 -18.37
C ASP A 140 10.09 18.34 -19.72
N LYS A 141 9.80 17.24 -20.42
CA LYS A 141 9.03 17.27 -21.68
C LYS A 141 7.52 17.38 -21.47
N GLY A 142 7.04 17.11 -20.26
CA GLY A 142 5.66 17.31 -19.86
C GLY A 142 4.69 16.22 -20.32
N LEU A 143 3.42 16.47 -20.04
CA LEU A 143 2.32 15.52 -20.16
C LEU A 143 2.21 14.86 -21.56
N ASP A 144 2.33 15.64 -22.62
CA ASP A 144 2.17 15.11 -23.99
C ASP A 144 3.22 14.04 -24.32
N LYS A 145 4.47 14.21 -23.85
CA LYS A 145 5.51 13.21 -24.02
C LYS A 145 5.24 11.96 -23.21
N ILE A 146 4.74 12.12 -21.99
CA ILE A 146 4.37 10.99 -21.12
C ILE A 146 3.23 10.20 -21.75
N LEU A 147 2.16 10.86 -22.19
CA LEU A 147 1.01 10.22 -22.83
C LEU A 147 1.42 9.52 -24.13
N LYS A 148 2.31 10.13 -24.92
CA LYS A 148 2.86 9.49 -26.13
C LYS A 148 3.55 8.17 -25.77
N LYS A 149 4.37 8.14 -24.72
CA LYS A 149 5.05 6.91 -24.28
C LYS A 149 4.06 5.84 -23.80
N VAL A 150 3.06 6.21 -23.00
CA VAL A 150 2.01 5.25 -22.60
C VAL A 150 1.32 4.62 -23.83
N GLY A 151 1.03 5.42 -24.87
CA GLY A 151 0.45 4.91 -26.13
C GLY A 151 1.39 3.98 -26.92
N GLU A 152 2.67 4.35 -27.02
CA GLU A 152 3.72 3.54 -27.68
C GLU A 152 3.82 2.17 -26.98
N GLU A 153 4.09 2.14 -25.66
CA GLU A 153 4.26 0.90 -24.89
C GLU A 153 3.00 0.02 -24.87
N SER A 154 1.81 0.64 -24.84
CA SER A 154 0.56 -0.12 -24.95
C SER A 154 0.45 -0.85 -26.30
N THR A 155 0.94 -0.26 -27.38
CA THR A 155 0.95 -0.88 -28.69
C THR A 155 1.98 -2.00 -28.78
N GLU A 156 3.16 -1.81 -28.21
CA GLU A 156 4.24 -2.80 -28.17
C GLU A 156 3.85 -4.03 -27.33
N VAL A 157 3.15 -3.86 -26.20
CA VAL A 157 2.53 -4.96 -25.46
C VAL A 157 1.58 -5.78 -26.32
N ILE A 158 0.72 -5.14 -27.15
CA ILE A 158 -0.24 -5.83 -28.02
C ILE A 158 0.51 -6.66 -29.09
N ILE A 159 1.55 -6.10 -29.68
CA ILE A 159 2.34 -6.76 -30.72
C ILE A 159 3.08 -7.97 -30.12
N ALA A 160 3.83 -7.78 -29.03
CA ALA A 160 4.59 -8.84 -28.38
C ALA A 160 3.69 -9.99 -27.91
N ALA A 161 2.54 -9.67 -27.30
CA ALA A 161 1.58 -10.68 -26.85
C ALA A 161 0.96 -11.46 -28.00
N LYS A 162 0.74 -10.82 -29.16
CA LYS A 162 0.19 -11.48 -30.36
C LYS A 162 1.20 -12.45 -30.98
N ASP A 163 2.48 -12.09 -30.93
CA ASP A 163 3.57 -12.94 -31.44
C ASP A 163 3.91 -14.10 -30.51
N SER A 164 3.25 -14.16 -29.34
CA SER A 164 3.43 -15.21 -28.31
C SER A 164 4.86 -15.26 -27.75
N ASP A 165 5.61 -14.17 -27.85
CA ASP A 165 6.91 -14.03 -27.20
C ASP A 165 6.72 -13.59 -25.75
N LYS A 166 6.89 -14.54 -24.83
CA LYS A 166 6.74 -14.27 -23.41
C LYS A 166 7.79 -13.29 -22.88
N GLY A 167 9.02 -13.38 -23.37
CA GLY A 167 10.12 -12.52 -22.91
C GLY A 167 9.86 -11.07 -23.28
N GLU A 168 9.56 -10.82 -24.55
CA GLU A 168 9.24 -9.51 -25.07
C GLU A 168 7.94 -8.96 -24.44
N THR A 169 6.92 -9.80 -24.29
CA THR A 169 5.67 -9.38 -23.63
C THR A 169 5.92 -8.89 -22.18
N VAL A 170 6.78 -9.58 -21.41
CA VAL A 170 7.15 -9.16 -20.05
C VAL A 170 7.90 -7.84 -20.07
N TYR A 171 8.80 -7.65 -21.02
CA TYR A 171 9.59 -6.42 -21.19
C TYR A 171 8.65 -5.24 -21.46
N GLU A 172 7.78 -5.34 -22.44
CA GLU A 172 6.87 -4.27 -22.84
C GLU A 172 5.81 -3.95 -21.75
N ILE A 173 5.32 -4.98 -21.02
CA ILE A 173 4.45 -4.74 -19.87
C ILE A 173 5.19 -3.96 -18.78
N ALA A 174 6.47 -4.25 -18.53
CA ALA A 174 7.25 -3.52 -17.53
C ALA A 174 7.44 -2.05 -17.95
N ASP A 175 7.71 -1.78 -19.21
CA ASP A 175 7.85 -0.41 -19.74
C ASP A 175 6.52 0.34 -19.70
N LEU A 176 5.41 -0.30 -20.06
CA LEU A 176 4.08 0.28 -19.91
C LEU A 176 3.78 0.62 -18.44
N MET A 177 4.04 -0.30 -17.51
CA MET A 177 3.83 -0.06 -16.07
C MET A 177 4.66 1.14 -15.59
N TYR A 178 5.94 1.21 -15.99
CA TYR A 178 6.79 2.34 -15.64
C TYR A 178 6.22 3.68 -16.13
N HIS A 179 5.82 3.77 -17.40
CA HIS A 179 5.28 5.00 -17.97
C HIS A 179 3.90 5.37 -17.39
N VAL A 180 3.09 4.37 -16.99
CA VAL A 180 1.84 4.61 -16.25
C VAL A 180 2.13 5.19 -14.87
N LEU A 181 3.14 4.70 -14.14
CA LEU A 181 3.55 5.30 -12.85
C LEU A 181 4.04 6.74 -13.01
N VAL A 182 4.79 7.05 -14.08
CA VAL A 182 5.18 8.44 -14.40
C VAL A 182 3.97 9.31 -14.66
N LEU A 183 2.98 8.82 -15.43
CA LEU A 183 1.71 9.52 -15.67
C LEU A 183 0.94 9.76 -14.37
N MET A 184 0.88 8.76 -13.50
CA MET A 184 0.20 8.91 -12.19
C MET A 184 0.84 10.03 -11.36
N VAL A 185 2.17 10.06 -11.27
CA VAL A 185 2.89 11.16 -10.57
C VAL A 185 2.62 12.52 -11.22
N GLU A 186 2.58 12.57 -12.56
CA GLU A 186 2.28 13.81 -13.28
C GLU A 186 0.87 14.32 -12.99
N ALA A 187 -0.10 13.41 -12.96
CA ALA A 187 -1.51 13.69 -12.71
C ALA A 187 -1.88 13.84 -11.22
N GLY A 188 -0.95 13.61 -10.30
CA GLY A 188 -1.20 13.64 -8.85
C GLY A 188 -2.07 12.48 -8.35
N ILE A 189 -2.02 11.33 -9.03
CA ILE A 189 -2.77 10.10 -8.69
C ILE A 189 -1.86 9.21 -7.84
N ASP A 190 -2.31 8.84 -6.65
CA ASP A 190 -1.60 7.91 -5.76
C ASP A 190 -1.91 6.44 -6.12
N ILE A 191 -0.99 5.52 -5.81
CA ILE A 191 -1.21 4.08 -6.00
C ILE A 191 -2.47 3.61 -5.27
N LYS A 192 -2.72 4.13 -4.05
CA LYS A 192 -3.91 3.80 -3.29
C LYS A 192 -5.21 4.15 -4.00
N ASP A 193 -5.23 5.22 -4.81
CA ASP A 193 -6.43 5.62 -5.55
C ASP A 193 -6.80 4.55 -6.58
N ILE A 194 -5.79 4.01 -7.27
CA ILE A 194 -5.96 2.90 -8.21
C ILE A 194 -6.41 1.64 -7.48
N MET A 195 -5.78 1.31 -6.33
CA MET A 195 -6.14 0.14 -5.55
C MET A 195 -7.56 0.22 -4.99
N CYS A 196 -8.00 1.40 -4.52
CA CYS A 196 -9.36 1.65 -4.08
C CYS A 196 -10.37 1.41 -5.23
N GLU A 197 -10.07 1.93 -6.42
CA GLU A 197 -10.94 1.78 -7.58
C GLU A 197 -11.02 0.32 -8.06
N LEU A 198 -9.89 -0.38 -8.10
CA LEU A 198 -9.86 -1.82 -8.41
C LEU A 198 -10.64 -2.64 -7.38
N GLN A 199 -10.53 -2.30 -6.10
CA GLN A 199 -11.28 -2.96 -5.03
C GLN A 199 -12.79 -2.77 -5.20
N LYS A 200 -13.26 -1.56 -5.51
CA LYS A 200 -14.67 -1.29 -5.81
C LYS A 200 -15.19 -2.17 -6.95
N ARG A 201 -14.36 -2.38 -7.98
CA ARG A 201 -14.72 -3.21 -9.15
C ARG A 201 -14.63 -4.71 -8.87
N HIS A 202 -13.84 -5.14 -7.91
CA HIS A 202 -13.65 -6.56 -7.58
C HIS A 202 -14.92 -7.21 -7.00
N VAL A 203 -15.80 -6.43 -6.37
CA VAL A 203 -17.07 -6.92 -5.77
C VAL A 203 -18.17 -7.16 -6.80
N ILE A 204 -17.94 -6.86 -8.08
CA ILE A 204 -18.96 -6.98 -9.14
C ILE A 204 -18.86 -8.36 -9.79
N ASP A 205 -19.66 -9.31 -9.30
CA ASP A 205 -19.78 -10.69 -9.81
C ASP A 205 -20.38 -10.78 -11.23
N HIS A 206 -20.87 -9.68 -11.78
CA HIS A 206 -21.41 -9.63 -13.12
C HIS A 206 -20.68 -8.57 -13.95
N LYS A 207 -20.23 -8.96 -15.14
CA LYS A 207 -19.74 -8.07 -16.19
C LYS A 207 -20.85 -7.10 -16.64
N VAL A 208 -21.18 -6.13 -15.79
CA VAL A 208 -21.94 -4.98 -16.25
C VAL A 208 -20.92 -4.12 -17.02
N LYS A 209 -21.01 -4.10 -18.35
CA LYS A 209 -20.46 -3.00 -19.13
C LYS A 209 -21.00 -1.73 -18.47
N GLN A 210 -20.15 -0.99 -17.79
CA GLN A 210 -20.48 0.38 -17.39
C GLN A 210 -20.50 1.18 -18.71
N GLU A 211 -21.63 1.19 -19.38
CA GLU A 211 -21.99 2.29 -20.23
C GLU A 211 -22.17 3.46 -19.27
N LYS A 212 -21.16 4.34 -19.18
CA LYS A 212 -21.35 5.67 -18.62
C LYS A 212 -22.53 6.23 -19.40
N SER A 213 -23.67 6.41 -18.74
CA SER A 213 -24.82 7.01 -19.38
C SER A 213 -24.38 8.43 -19.79
N VAL A 214 -24.59 8.77 -21.03
CA VAL A 214 -24.31 10.09 -21.63
C VAL A 214 -25.03 11.23 -20.88
N ALA A 215 -25.91 10.88 -19.95
CA ALA A 215 -26.67 11.81 -19.09
C ALA A 215 -25.84 12.53 -18.01
N GLU A 216 -24.63 12.05 -17.65
CA GLU A 216 -23.79 12.72 -16.62
C GLU A 216 -22.77 13.70 -17.20
N ILE A 217 -22.72 13.88 -18.52
CA ILE A 217 -21.79 14.81 -19.19
C ILE A 217 -22.42 16.21 -19.45
N ASN A 218 -23.73 16.35 -19.21
CA ASN A 218 -24.47 17.58 -19.50
C ASN A 218 -25.09 18.26 -18.25
N ASN A 219 -24.42 18.18 -17.08
CA ASN A 219 -24.77 19.05 -15.94
C ASN A 219 -23.51 19.72 -15.38
#